data_119ea6be9f7fe13bc44adbfdcabf0d8a
#
_entry.id   119ea6be9f7fe13bc44adbfdcabf0d8a
#
_cell.length_a   1.000
_cell.length_b   1.000
_cell.length_c   1.000
_cell.angle_alpha   90.00
_cell.angle_beta   90.00
_cell.angle_gamma   90.00
#
_symmetry.space_group_name_H-M   'P 1'
#
loop_
_entity.id
_entity.type
_entity.pdbx_description
1 polymer ?
#
loop_
_entity_poly.entity_id
_entity_poly.type
_entity_poly.pdbx_seq_one_letter_code
_entity_poly.pdbx_strand_id
1 'polypeptide(L)'
;MSRNPASSPRRASSPAQGPTRTGVLKKIANAIGAVLVALVIAAIGLFWFIGDHTDFGRERVVWKAQACGVGLVLVAGLLVACAFAYLGVWRAKRDVDIERYNQRSFAMVALFVIALFVGFQSISRGLPAFRDLKEGTTTVTVTSCSYEQTPRSNPGTRGDRTPDNDWDNTFTMTLADGTKRATVIKTATGEDIASRGGPTGVLYEACASRSGSASMTMEVYPHTWSIVEARID
;
A
#
# COMPACT_ATOMS: atom_id res chain seq x y z
N MET A 1 8.31 -11.43 -87.74
CA MET A 1 8.37 -10.55 -86.49
C MET A 1 8.00 -11.39 -85.27
N SER A 2 9.00 -11.88 -84.64
CA SER A 2 8.83 -12.76 -83.43
C SER A 2 9.11 -11.95 -82.18
N ARG A 3 8.08 -11.78 -81.29
CA ARG A 3 8.21 -11.09 -80.03
C ARG A 3 8.62 -12.12 -78.92
N ASN A 4 9.80 -11.95 -78.39
CA ASN A 4 10.23 -12.64 -77.20
C ASN A 4 9.46 -12.13 -75.97
N PRO A 5 8.91 -12.99 -75.10
CA PRO A 5 8.38 -12.59 -73.75
C PRO A 5 9.51 -12.39 -72.80
N ALA A 6 9.56 -11.20 -72.19
CA ALA A 6 10.49 -10.84 -71.15
C ALA A 6 10.27 -11.69 -69.87
N SER A 7 11.31 -12.39 -69.44
CA SER A 7 11.38 -13.13 -68.22
C SER A 7 11.43 -12.17 -67.01
N SER A 8 10.36 -12.17 -66.21
CA SER A 8 10.33 -11.44 -64.91
C SER A 8 11.36 -12.00 -63.94
N PRO A 9 12.14 -11.16 -63.24
CA PRO A 9 13.09 -11.63 -62.23
C PRO A 9 12.32 -12.17 -61.01
N ARG A 10 12.51 -13.43 -60.67
CA ARG A 10 12.07 -14.05 -59.42
C ARG A 10 12.68 -13.25 -58.26
N ARG A 11 11.82 -12.57 -57.48
CA ARG A 11 12.20 -12.05 -56.16
C ARG A 11 12.63 -13.22 -55.29
N ALA A 12 13.91 -13.27 -54.96
CA ALA A 12 14.43 -14.16 -53.95
C ALA A 12 13.77 -13.80 -52.61
N SER A 13 12.96 -14.70 -52.06
CA SER A 13 12.41 -14.61 -50.71
C SER A 13 13.57 -14.67 -49.72
N SER A 14 13.86 -13.53 -49.09
CA SER A 14 14.80 -13.48 -47.99
C SER A 14 14.38 -14.47 -46.90
N PRO A 15 15.29 -15.34 -46.41
CA PRO A 15 14.97 -16.24 -45.32
C PRO A 15 14.55 -15.44 -44.10
N ALA A 16 13.37 -15.74 -43.55
CA ALA A 16 12.88 -15.19 -42.30
C ALA A 16 13.94 -15.43 -41.22
N GLN A 17 14.63 -14.41 -40.78
CA GLN A 17 15.56 -14.49 -39.64
C GLN A 17 14.73 -14.82 -38.40
N GLY A 18 14.85 -16.06 -37.93
CA GLY A 18 14.28 -16.50 -36.66
C GLY A 18 14.77 -15.60 -35.50
N PRO A 19 14.00 -15.52 -34.41
CA PRO A 19 14.34 -14.66 -33.29
C PRO A 19 15.75 -14.99 -32.76
N THR A 20 16.64 -14.00 -32.80
CA THR A 20 18.01 -14.16 -32.30
C THR A 20 17.98 -14.52 -30.82
N ARG A 21 18.80 -15.47 -30.39
CA ARG A 21 18.91 -15.97 -28.99
C ARG A 21 18.98 -14.83 -27.97
N THR A 22 19.63 -13.72 -28.31
CA THR A 22 19.71 -12.50 -27.51
C THR A 22 18.36 -11.79 -27.35
N GLY A 23 17.47 -11.82 -28.32
CA GLY A 23 16.14 -11.23 -28.25
C GLY A 23 15.22 -12.00 -27.30
N VAL A 24 15.32 -13.32 -27.26
CA VAL A 24 14.54 -14.17 -26.35
C VAL A 24 14.97 -13.98 -24.89
N LEU A 25 16.29 -14.00 -24.62
CA LEU A 25 16.82 -13.77 -23.28
C LEU A 25 16.42 -12.41 -22.72
N LYS A 26 16.43 -11.34 -23.55
CA LYS A 26 15.99 -10.01 -23.13
C LYS A 26 14.50 -9.95 -22.79
N LYS A 27 13.66 -10.63 -23.55
CA LYS A 27 12.21 -10.73 -23.25
C LYS A 27 11.96 -11.47 -21.94
N ILE A 28 12.68 -12.58 -21.68
CA ILE A 28 12.59 -13.31 -20.44
C ILE A 28 13.05 -12.47 -19.25
N ALA A 29 14.17 -11.79 -19.36
CA ALA A 29 14.67 -10.92 -18.30
C ALA A 29 13.68 -9.77 -17.96
N ASN A 30 13.06 -9.16 -18.98
CA ASN A 30 12.05 -8.13 -18.77
C ASN A 30 10.77 -8.69 -18.11
N ALA A 31 10.35 -9.90 -18.50
CA ALA A 31 9.19 -10.56 -17.89
C ALA A 31 9.45 -10.90 -16.41
N ILE A 32 10.62 -11.43 -16.09
CA ILE A 32 11.03 -11.71 -14.70
C ILE A 32 11.06 -10.41 -13.88
N GLY A 33 11.64 -9.33 -14.42
CA GLY A 33 11.67 -8.02 -13.76
C GLY A 33 10.26 -7.48 -13.47
N ALA A 34 9.34 -7.58 -14.43
CA ALA A 34 7.96 -7.14 -14.23
C ALA A 34 7.23 -7.96 -13.15
N VAL A 35 7.43 -9.28 -13.12
CA VAL A 35 6.86 -10.16 -12.10
C VAL A 35 7.40 -9.82 -10.71
N LEU A 36 8.71 -9.60 -10.57
CA LEU A 36 9.30 -9.22 -9.30
C LEU A 36 8.74 -7.90 -8.77
N VAL A 37 8.62 -6.88 -9.62
CA VAL A 37 8.02 -5.59 -9.23
C VAL A 37 6.57 -5.78 -8.80
N ALA A 38 5.77 -6.57 -9.53
CA ALA A 38 4.38 -6.85 -9.18
C ALA A 38 4.28 -7.56 -7.82
N LEU A 39 5.15 -8.54 -7.54
CA LEU A 39 5.20 -9.24 -6.26
C LEU A 39 5.54 -8.30 -5.09
N VAL A 40 6.49 -7.39 -5.28
CA VAL A 40 6.85 -6.41 -4.24
C VAL A 40 5.70 -5.45 -3.96
N ILE A 41 5.02 -4.95 -5.01
CA ILE A 41 3.83 -4.10 -4.85
C ILE A 41 2.72 -4.86 -4.12
N ALA A 42 2.48 -6.12 -4.48
CA ALA A 42 1.50 -6.96 -3.81
C ALA A 42 1.85 -7.19 -2.33
N ALA A 43 3.13 -7.42 -2.01
CA ALA A 43 3.59 -7.58 -0.63
C ALA A 43 3.38 -6.30 0.21
N ILE A 44 3.66 -5.12 -0.34
CA ILE A 44 3.39 -3.85 0.33
C ILE A 44 1.88 -3.68 0.59
N GLY A 45 1.07 -3.96 -0.42
CA GLY A 45 -0.40 -3.91 -0.29
C GLY A 45 -0.91 -4.86 0.78
N LEU A 46 -0.38 -6.10 0.82
CA LEU A 46 -0.72 -7.11 1.82
C LEU A 46 -0.34 -6.67 3.24
N PHE A 47 0.87 -6.14 3.44
CA PHE A 47 1.30 -5.67 4.76
C PHE A 47 0.48 -4.49 5.25
N TRP A 48 0.11 -3.55 4.37
CA TRP A 48 -0.81 -2.48 4.73
C TRP A 48 -2.19 -2.99 5.05
N PHE A 49 -2.71 -3.92 4.25
CA PHE A 49 -4.00 -4.54 4.49
C PHE A 49 -4.04 -5.23 5.86
N ILE A 50 -3.05 -6.07 6.18
CA ILE A 50 -2.97 -6.74 7.49
C ILE A 50 -2.86 -5.71 8.61
N GLY A 51 -1.99 -4.69 8.47
CA GLY A 51 -1.81 -3.64 9.47
C GLY A 51 -3.06 -2.79 9.72
N ASP A 52 -3.90 -2.58 8.70
CA ASP A 52 -5.15 -1.82 8.83
C ASP A 52 -6.31 -2.66 9.37
N HIS A 53 -6.24 -4.00 9.23
CA HIS A 53 -7.23 -4.94 9.78
C HIS A 53 -6.84 -5.49 11.16
N THR A 54 -5.62 -5.23 11.62
CA THR A 54 -5.23 -5.51 13.01
C THR A 54 -5.73 -4.36 13.87
N ASP A 55 -6.67 -4.63 14.74
CA ASP A 55 -7.37 -3.58 15.49
C ASP A 55 -6.44 -2.82 16.44
N PHE A 56 -5.62 -3.54 17.21
CA PHE A 56 -4.78 -2.95 18.26
C PHE A 56 -3.47 -3.72 18.48
N GLY A 57 -2.60 -3.11 19.27
CA GLY A 57 -1.43 -3.74 19.82
C GLY A 57 -0.15 -3.55 19.00
N ARG A 58 0.89 -4.22 19.49
CA ARG A 58 2.22 -4.19 18.90
C ARG A 58 2.26 -4.72 17.48
N GLU A 59 1.45 -5.72 17.18
CA GLU A 59 1.41 -6.36 15.85
C GLU A 59 1.05 -5.35 14.75
N ARG A 60 0.05 -4.50 14.99
CA ARG A 60 -0.31 -3.42 14.06
C ARG A 60 0.86 -2.52 13.73
N VAL A 61 1.63 -2.14 14.75
CA VAL A 61 2.81 -1.26 14.59
C VAL A 61 3.91 -1.98 13.82
N VAL A 62 4.15 -3.27 14.11
CA VAL A 62 5.14 -4.10 13.41
C VAL A 62 4.79 -4.25 11.94
N TRP A 63 3.53 -4.58 11.61
CA TRP A 63 3.10 -4.70 10.22
C TRP A 63 3.26 -3.40 9.43
N LYS A 64 2.91 -2.26 10.02
CA LYS A 64 3.10 -0.94 9.40
C LYS A 64 4.57 -0.60 9.20
N ALA A 65 5.43 -0.92 10.15
CA ALA A 65 6.87 -0.72 10.03
C ALA A 65 7.47 -1.61 8.92
N GLN A 66 7.06 -2.88 8.83
CA GLN A 66 7.51 -3.79 7.78
C GLN A 66 7.07 -3.33 6.38
N ALA A 67 5.83 -2.89 6.23
CA ALA A 67 5.33 -2.32 4.98
C ALA A 67 6.16 -1.11 4.53
N CYS A 68 6.54 -0.24 5.48
CA CYS A 68 7.45 0.88 5.21
C CYS A 68 8.83 0.39 4.75
N GLY A 69 9.44 -0.56 5.46
CA GLY A 69 10.75 -1.10 5.10
C GLY A 69 10.77 -1.66 3.68
N VAL A 70 9.79 -2.52 3.34
CA VAL A 70 9.63 -3.08 1.99
C VAL A 70 9.40 -1.97 0.96
N GLY A 71 8.58 -0.97 1.30
CA GLY A 71 8.32 0.18 0.43
C GLY A 71 9.59 0.99 0.12
N LEU A 72 10.44 1.24 1.11
CA LEU A 72 11.71 1.94 0.91
C LEU A 72 12.70 1.14 0.06
N VAL A 73 12.76 -0.18 0.21
CA VAL A 73 13.57 -1.05 -0.65
C VAL A 73 13.07 -0.98 -2.10
N LEU A 74 11.76 -0.98 -2.32
CA LEU A 74 11.19 -0.80 -3.66
C LEU A 74 11.57 0.56 -4.25
N VAL A 75 11.47 1.64 -3.48
CA VAL A 75 11.86 2.98 -3.92
C VAL A 75 13.32 3.01 -4.35
N ALA A 76 14.22 2.42 -3.56
CA ALA A 76 15.64 2.32 -3.93
C ALA A 76 15.83 1.58 -5.26
N GLY A 77 15.14 0.45 -5.45
CA GLY A 77 15.16 -0.32 -6.71
C GLY A 77 14.62 0.49 -7.90
N LEU A 78 13.52 1.22 -7.71
CA LEU A 78 12.94 2.10 -8.75
C LEU A 78 13.88 3.25 -9.13
N LEU A 79 14.56 3.85 -8.15
CA LEU A 79 15.54 4.91 -8.42
C LEU A 79 16.75 4.38 -9.19
N VAL A 80 17.24 3.18 -8.88
CA VAL A 80 18.28 2.51 -9.66
C VAL A 80 17.80 2.25 -11.09
N ALA A 81 16.59 1.72 -11.27
CA ALA A 81 16.01 1.51 -12.60
C ALA A 81 15.85 2.83 -13.37
N CYS A 82 15.46 3.91 -12.69
CA CYS A 82 15.37 5.25 -13.25
C CYS A 82 16.74 5.76 -13.74
N ALA A 83 17.81 5.53 -12.95
CA ALA A 83 19.17 5.88 -13.35
C ALA A 83 19.62 5.12 -14.62
N PHE A 84 19.32 3.83 -14.73
CA PHE A 84 19.57 3.05 -15.95
C PHE A 84 18.75 3.54 -17.15
N ALA A 85 17.48 3.89 -16.93
CA ALA A 85 16.64 4.48 -17.98
C ALA A 85 17.21 5.82 -18.44
N TYR A 86 17.68 6.67 -17.53
CA TYR A 86 18.35 7.94 -17.85
C TYR A 86 19.60 7.75 -18.73
N LEU A 87 20.49 6.80 -18.35
CA LEU A 87 21.64 6.45 -19.18
C LEU A 87 21.21 5.98 -20.58
N GLY A 88 20.10 5.25 -20.66
CA GLY A 88 19.51 4.83 -21.93
C GLY A 88 18.98 5.99 -22.78
N VAL A 89 18.35 6.99 -22.13
CA VAL A 89 17.90 8.24 -22.78
C VAL A 89 19.10 9.01 -23.34
N TRP A 90 20.15 9.17 -22.53
CA TRP A 90 21.36 9.87 -22.95
C TRP A 90 22.04 9.22 -24.17
N ARG A 91 22.11 7.87 -24.20
CA ARG A 91 22.62 7.12 -25.36
C ARG A 91 21.75 7.30 -26.60
N ALA A 92 20.39 7.19 -26.46
CA ALA A 92 19.49 7.37 -27.58
C ALA A 92 19.55 8.79 -28.18
N LYS A 93 19.73 9.81 -27.32
CA LYS A 93 19.96 11.19 -27.78
C LYS A 93 21.25 11.32 -28.60
N ARG A 94 22.31 10.62 -28.20
CA ARG A 94 23.60 10.62 -28.92
C ARG A 94 23.48 9.93 -30.28
N ASP A 95 22.67 8.88 -30.36
CA ASP A 95 22.49 8.07 -31.58
C ASP A 95 21.41 8.68 -32.53
N VAL A 96 20.80 9.83 -32.16
CA VAL A 96 19.74 10.53 -32.91
C VAL A 96 18.50 9.64 -33.19
N ASP A 97 18.21 8.66 -32.31
CA ASP A 97 17.05 7.77 -32.40
C ASP A 97 15.87 8.35 -31.59
N ILE A 98 15.01 9.13 -32.28
CA ILE A 98 13.90 9.86 -31.65
C ILE A 98 12.86 8.93 -31.02
N GLU A 99 12.56 7.81 -31.65
CA GLU A 99 11.56 6.87 -31.15
C GLU A 99 11.99 6.22 -29.83
N ARG A 100 13.23 5.73 -29.79
CA ARG A 100 13.83 5.17 -28.55
C ARG A 100 14.03 6.22 -27.47
N TYR A 101 14.35 7.45 -27.85
CA TYR A 101 14.44 8.57 -26.92
C TYR A 101 13.09 8.80 -26.23
N ASN A 102 12.00 8.96 -26.97
CA ASN A 102 10.67 9.22 -26.43
C ASN A 102 10.19 8.08 -25.52
N GLN A 103 10.32 6.83 -25.95
CA GLN A 103 9.92 5.66 -25.17
C GLN A 103 10.67 5.56 -23.84
N ARG A 104 11.99 5.77 -23.84
CA ARG A 104 12.81 5.71 -22.64
C ARG A 104 12.59 6.90 -21.71
N SER A 105 12.37 8.09 -22.26
CA SER A 105 12.02 9.28 -21.47
C SER A 105 10.70 9.11 -20.76
N PHE A 106 9.68 8.57 -21.44
CA PHE A 106 8.41 8.26 -20.81
C PHE A 106 8.57 7.22 -19.67
N ALA A 107 9.29 6.12 -19.91
CA ALA A 107 9.55 5.10 -18.92
C ALA A 107 10.29 5.67 -17.68
N MET A 108 11.28 6.54 -17.89
CA MET A 108 12.02 7.21 -16.82
C MET A 108 11.08 8.08 -15.95
N VAL A 109 10.25 8.91 -16.58
CA VAL A 109 9.29 9.77 -15.86
C VAL A 109 8.28 8.92 -15.09
N ALA A 110 7.74 7.88 -15.71
CA ALA A 110 6.78 6.98 -15.05
C ALA A 110 7.40 6.29 -13.82
N LEU A 111 8.61 5.74 -13.94
CA LEU A 111 9.33 5.12 -12.82
C LEU A 111 9.60 6.12 -11.68
N PHE A 112 9.96 7.35 -12.03
CA PHE A 112 10.21 8.40 -11.04
C PHE A 112 8.93 8.80 -10.29
N VAL A 113 7.82 8.98 -11.00
CA VAL A 113 6.52 9.29 -10.38
C VAL A 113 6.06 8.16 -9.45
N ILE A 114 6.19 6.90 -9.89
CA ILE A 114 5.87 5.74 -9.05
C ILE A 114 6.77 5.71 -7.81
N ALA A 115 8.08 5.96 -7.94
CA ALA A 115 8.99 5.99 -6.82
C ALA A 115 8.62 7.09 -5.80
N LEU A 116 8.26 8.28 -6.26
CA LEU A 116 7.79 9.37 -5.39
C LEU A 116 6.52 8.99 -4.65
N PHE A 117 5.53 8.41 -5.35
CA PHE A 117 4.27 8.01 -4.74
C PHE A 117 4.47 6.92 -3.68
N VAL A 118 5.20 5.86 -4.02
CA VAL A 118 5.50 4.76 -3.07
C VAL A 118 6.33 5.28 -1.89
N GLY A 119 7.31 6.15 -2.13
CA GLY A 119 8.12 6.75 -1.09
C GLY A 119 7.29 7.59 -0.12
N PHE A 120 6.44 8.46 -0.64
CA PHE A 120 5.54 9.28 0.17
C PHE A 120 4.61 8.42 1.03
N GLN A 121 3.97 7.40 0.45
CA GLN A 121 3.08 6.50 1.18
C GLN A 121 3.85 5.70 2.25
N SER A 122 5.03 5.20 1.92
CA SER A 122 5.86 4.43 2.86
C SER A 122 6.32 5.28 4.05
N ILE A 123 6.77 6.51 3.81
CA ILE A 123 7.25 7.40 4.86
C ILE A 123 6.07 7.90 5.72
N SER A 124 4.99 8.38 5.10
CA SER A 124 3.88 8.98 5.83
C SER A 124 3.17 8.01 6.77
N ARG A 125 3.06 6.73 6.37
CA ARG A 125 2.38 5.70 7.16
C ARG A 125 3.33 4.89 8.05
N GLY A 126 4.56 4.70 7.64
CA GLY A 126 5.49 3.80 8.33
C GLY A 126 6.45 4.48 9.29
N LEU A 127 6.83 5.75 9.05
CA LEU A 127 7.72 6.46 9.96
C LEU A 127 7.17 6.59 11.39
N PRO A 128 5.86 6.88 11.61
CA PRO A 128 5.27 6.82 12.94
C PRO A 128 5.43 5.45 13.60
N ALA A 129 5.24 4.37 12.85
CA ALA A 129 5.38 3.01 13.37
C ALA A 129 6.83 2.68 13.78
N PHE A 130 7.83 3.13 13.02
CA PHE A 130 9.23 2.99 13.41
C PHE A 130 9.58 3.76 14.67
N ARG A 131 9.04 4.97 14.83
CA ARG A 131 9.23 5.76 16.05
C ARG A 131 8.63 5.05 17.25
N ASP A 132 7.40 4.56 17.13
CA ASP A 132 6.71 3.82 18.16
C ASP A 132 7.47 2.56 18.58
N LEU A 133 8.04 1.81 17.64
CA LEU A 133 8.86 0.63 17.95
C LEU A 133 10.16 0.98 18.71
N LYS A 134 10.69 2.18 18.48
CA LYS A 134 11.91 2.66 19.14
C LYS A 134 11.64 3.28 20.50
N GLU A 135 10.59 4.08 20.61
CA GLU A 135 10.26 4.87 21.79
C GLU A 135 9.41 4.08 22.79
N GLY A 136 8.69 3.06 22.30
CA GLY A 136 7.81 2.24 23.13
C GLY A 136 6.43 2.84 23.34
N THR A 137 5.75 2.34 24.37
CA THR A 137 4.39 2.73 24.75
C THR A 137 4.39 3.84 25.77
N THR A 138 3.31 4.60 25.83
CA THR A 138 3.04 5.61 26.86
C THR A 138 1.68 5.36 27.49
N THR A 139 1.57 5.68 28.79
CA THR A 139 0.30 5.62 29.51
C THR A 139 -0.45 6.94 29.36
N VAL A 140 -1.71 6.87 28.98
CA VAL A 140 -2.60 8.02 28.84
C VAL A 140 -3.88 7.79 29.65
N THR A 141 -4.40 8.85 30.27
CA THR A 141 -5.66 8.81 30.99
C THR A 141 -6.75 9.44 30.12
N VAL A 142 -7.84 8.72 29.94
CA VAL A 142 -9.05 9.17 29.26
C VAL A 142 -10.04 9.62 30.31
N THR A 143 -10.53 10.85 30.17
CA THR A 143 -11.49 11.45 31.14
C THR A 143 -12.93 11.31 30.69
N SER A 144 -13.16 11.18 29.39
CA SER A 144 -14.48 10.87 28.82
C SER A 144 -14.33 10.22 27.47
N CYS A 145 -15.31 9.39 27.10
CA CYS A 145 -15.37 8.82 25.77
C CYS A 145 -16.80 8.69 25.27
N SER A 146 -16.98 8.61 23.98
CA SER A 146 -18.25 8.36 23.30
C SER A 146 -18.08 7.28 22.25
N TYR A 147 -19.14 6.53 22.03
CA TYR A 147 -19.22 5.47 21.04
C TYR A 147 -20.29 5.79 20.01
N GLU A 148 -19.95 5.63 18.75
CA GLU A 148 -20.87 5.78 17.63
C GLU A 148 -20.68 4.62 16.64
N GLN A 149 -21.77 4.02 16.21
CA GLN A 149 -21.76 2.97 15.21
C GLN A 149 -22.43 3.49 13.93
N THR A 150 -21.68 3.47 12.83
CA THR A 150 -22.19 3.89 11.53
C THR A 150 -22.08 2.77 10.50
N PRO A 151 -23.15 2.54 9.69
CA PRO A 151 -23.09 1.54 8.63
C PRO A 151 -22.07 1.99 7.58
N ARG A 152 -21.18 1.08 7.16
CA ARG A 152 -20.27 1.35 6.07
C ARG A 152 -21.04 1.25 4.76
N SER A 153 -21.20 2.38 4.09
CA SER A 153 -21.68 2.43 2.72
C SER A 153 -20.54 1.97 1.80
N ASN A 154 -20.53 0.71 1.40
CA ASN A 154 -19.75 0.30 0.26
C ASN A 154 -20.49 0.73 -1.00
N PRO A 155 -19.94 1.61 -1.86
CA PRO A 155 -20.46 1.79 -3.21
C PRO A 155 -20.19 0.48 -3.96
N GLY A 156 -21.12 -0.46 -3.86
CA GLY A 156 -21.01 -1.78 -4.44
C GLY A 156 -20.63 -1.71 -5.90
N THR A 157 -19.69 -2.55 -6.30
CA THR A 157 -19.46 -2.88 -7.71
C THR A 157 -20.80 -3.23 -8.34
N ARG A 158 -21.14 -2.56 -9.43
CA ARG A 158 -22.40 -2.63 -10.18
C ARG A 158 -22.81 -4.10 -10.41
N GLY A 159 -23.63 -4.65 -9.53
CA GLY A 159 -24.10 -6.05 -9.61
C GLY A 159 -24.36 -6.74 -8.26
N ASP A 160 -23.69 -6.35 -7.19
CA ASP A 160 -23.89 -6.95 -5.88
C ASP A 160 -24.86 -6.08 -5.06
N ARG A 161 -26.10 -6.57 -4.91
CA ARG A 161 -27.17 -5.89 -4.17
C ARG A 161 -27.28 -6.33 -2.72
N THR A 162 -26.39 -7.14 -2.23
CA THR A 162 -26.30 -7.45 -0.80
C THR A 162 -25.69 -6.24 -0.09
N PRO A 163 -26.42 -5.55 0.80
CA PRO A 163 -25.81 -4.54 1.62
C PRO A 163 -24.73 -5.24 2.45
N ASP A 164 -23.46 -4.86 2.25
CA ASP A 164 -22.42 -5.20 3.20
C ASP A 164 -22.83 -4.54 4.52
N ASN A 165 -23.35 -5.36 5.45
CA ASN A 165 -23.70 -4.90 6.78
C ASN A 165 -22.43 -4.72 7.65
N ASP A 166 -21.39 -4.20 7.04
CA ASP A 166 -20.18 -3.84 7.76
C ASP A 166 -20.39 -2.53 8.52
N TRP A 167 -19.85 -2.45 9.70
CA TRP A 167 -19.99 -1.31 10.58
C TRP A 167 -18.64 -0.68 10.91
N ASP A 168 -18.62 0.64 10.94
CA ASP A 168 -17.52 1.42 11.52
C ASP A 168 -17.94 1.81 12.95
N ASN A 169 -17.21 1.26 13.92
CA ASN A 169 -17.41 1.52 15.34
C ASN A 169 -16.39 2.58 15.76
N THR A 170 -16.84 3.80 15.96
CA THR A 170 -15.98 4.96 16.27
C THR A 170 -16.00 5.23 17.77
N PHE A 171 -14.83 5.16 18.39
CA PHE A 171 -14.62 5.55 19.78
C PHE A 171 -13.91 6.90 19.80
N THR A 172 -14.57 7.95 20.30
CA THR A 172 -13.97 9.28 20.49
C THR A 172 -13.64 9.48 21.96
N MET A 173 -12.37 9.65 22.26
CA MET A 173 -11.82 9.76 23.61
C MET A 173 -11.28 11.14 23.86
N THR A 174 -11.56 11.70 25.04
CA THR A 174 -10.95 12.94 25.51
C THR A 174 -9.92 12.59 26.55
N LEU A 175 -8.67 12.98 26.33
CA LEU A 175 -7.55 12.71 27.23
C LEU A 175 -7.52 13.74 28.38
N ALA A 176 -6.75 13.47 29.41
CA ALA A 176 -6.59 14.37 30.56
C ALA A 176 -6.02 15.75 30.19
N ASP A 177 -5.27 15.84 29.08
CA ASP A 177 -4.75 17.11 28.55
C ASP A 177 -5.79 17.88 27.69
N GLY A 178 -7.01 17.37 27.57
CA GLY A 178 -8.08 17.92 26.72
C GLY A 178 -7.99 17.54 25.25
N THR A 179 -6.96 16.81 24.83
CA THR A 179 -6.82 16.34 23.44
C THR A 179 -7.89 15.30 23.11
N LYS A 180 -8.54 15.44 21.96
CA LYS A 180 -9.48 14.46 21.45
C LYS A 180 -8.82 13.51 20.47
N ARG A 181 -9.03 12.20 20.65
CA ARG A 181 -8.56 11.13 19.76
C ARG A 181 -9.73 10.24 19.38
N ALA A 182 -9.78 9.85 18.13
CA ALA A 182 -10.76 8.90 17.64
C ALA A 182 -10.08 7.63 17.14
N THR A 183 -10.70 6.49 17.44
CA THR A 183 -10.28 5.18 16.94
C THR A 183 -11.48 4.51 16.29
N VAL A 184 -11.29 4.01 15.08
CA VAL A 184 -12.35 3.32 14.32
C VAL A 184 -11.99 1.84 14.25
N ILE A 185 -12.91 0.99 14.71
CA ILE A 185 -12.82 -0.46 14.63
C ILE A 185 -13.88 -0.94 13.64
N LYS A 186 -13.42 -1.71 12.68
CA LYS A 186 -14.29 -2.27 11.65
C LYS A 186 -14.82 -3.62 12.09
N THR A 187 -16.13 -3.81 12.01
CA THR A 187 -16.76 -5.11 12.23
C THR A 187 -17.52 -5.56 10.99
N ALA A 188 -17.50 -6.87 10.75
CA ALA A 188 -18.29 -7.50 9.68
C ALA A 188 -19.73 -7.77 10.15
N THR A 189 -20.58 -8.08 9.18
CA THR A 189 -21.97 -8.49 9.44
C THR A 189 -22.06 -9.61 10.48
N GLY A 190 -22.86 -9.37 11.52
CA GLY A 190 -23.11 -10.36 12.57
C GLY A 190 -22.01 -10.45 13.63
N GLU A 191 -20.97 -9.66 13.52
CA GLU A 191 -19.92 -9.59 14.53
C GLU A 191 -20.29 -8.54 15.58
N ASP A 192 -20.40 -8.99 16.84
CA ASP A 192 -20.66 -8.10 17.97
C ASP A 192 -19.35 -7.59 18.55
N ILE A 193 -19.15 -6.27 18.48
CA ILE A 193 -17.96 -5.61 19.03
C ILE A 193 -17.83 -5.83 20.56
N ALA A 194 -18.95 -5.98 21.26
CA ALA A 194 -18.93 -6.26 22.70
C ALA A 194 -18.31 -7.63 23.04
N SER A 195 -18.36 -8.58 22.10
CA SER A 195 -17.78 -9.91 22.28
C SER A 195 -16.29 -9.97 22.04
N ARG A 196 -15.71 -8.92 21.45
CA ARG A 196 -14.27 -8.82 21.25
C ARG A 196 -13.58 -8.59 22.60
N GLY A 197 -12.67 -9.47 22.96
CA GLY A 197 -11.87 -9.33 24.17
C GLY A 197 -10.79 -8.23 24.08
N GLY A 198 -9.99 -8.11 25.12
CA GLY A 198 -8.85 -7.19 25.18
C GLY A 198 -9.27 -5.71 25.15
N PRO A 199 -8.42 -4.82 24.58
CA PRO A 199 -8.67 -3.37 24.60
C PRO A 199 -10.00 -2.96 23.95
N THR A 200 -10.47 -3.69 22.94
CA THR A 200 -11.74 -3.42 22.26
C THR A 200 -12.94 -3.58 23.18
N GLY A 201 -13.00 -4.68 23.95
CA GLY A 201 -14.06 -4.92 24.90
C GLY A 201 -14.10 -3.88 26.03
N VAL A 202 -12.92 -3.50 26.53
CA VAL A 202 -12.79 -2.44 27.56
C VAL A 202 -13.27 -1.09 27.03
N LEU A 203 -12.87 -0.72 25.80
CA LEU A 203 -13.33 0.51 25.16
C LEU A 203 -14.86 0.51 24.98
N TYR A 204 -15.43 -0.59 24.53
CA TYR A 204 -16.87 -0.70 24.37
C TYR A 204 -17.59 -0.57 25.70
N GLU A 205 -17.12 -1.26 26.74
CA GLU A 205 -17.69 -1.15 28.08
C GLU A 205 -17.62 0.28 28.64
N ALA A 206 -16.46 0.94 28.51
CA ALA A 206 -16.27 2.29 29.02
C ALA A 206 -17.09 3.33 28.26
N CYS A 207 -17.12 3.26 26.91
CA CYS A 207 -17.66 4.33 26.06
C CYS A 207 -19.14 4.14 25.71
N ALA A 208 -19.62 2.88 25.58
CA ALA A 208 -21.00 2.58 25.21
C ALA A 208 -21.90 2.29 26.42
N SER A 209 -21.41 1.44 27.35
CA SER A 209 -22.26 0.94 28.45
C SER A 209 -22.35 1.90 29.62
N ARG A 210 -21.34 2.74 29.87
CA ARG A 210 -21.25 3.66 31.02
C ARG A 210 -21.55 5.11 30.68
N SER A 211 -22.24 5.36 29.57
CA SER A 211 -22.64 6.72 29.15
C SER A 211 -21.47 7.69 29.01
N GLY A 212 -20.27 7.23 28.68
CA GLY A 212 -19.11 8.04 28.34
C GLY A 212 -18.42 8.77 29.51
N SER A 213 -18.85 8.52 30.77
CA SER A 213 -18.26 9.18 31.96
C SER A 213 -17.23 8.32 32.70
N ALA A 214 -16.89 7.15 32.16
CA ALA A 214 -15.88 6.28 32.78
C ALA A 214 -14.48 6.84 32.54
N SER A 215 -13.73 7.02 33.63
CA SER A 215 -12.29 7.21 33.56
C SER A 215 -11.63 5.90 33.20
N MET A 216 -10.67 5.92 32.28
CA MET A 216 -9.88 4.75 31.95
C MET A 216 -8.43 5.12 31.68
N THR A 217 -7.57 4.18 32.00
CA THR A 217 -6.13 4.27 31.73
C THR A 217 -5.79 3.36 30.56
N MET A 218 -5.05 3.90 29.58
CA MET A 218 -4.63 3.15 28.41
C MET A 218 -3.14 3.20 28.19
N GLU A 219 -2.56 2.09 27.75
CA GLU A 219 -1.21 2.02 27.23
C GLU A 219 -1.27 2.08 25.70
N VAL A 220 -0.61 3.07 25.10
CA VAL A 220 -0.71 3.36 23.66
C VAL A 220 0.65 3.62 23.05
N TYR A 221 0.79 3.31 21.77
CA TYR A 221 1.88 3.80 20.94
C TYR A 221 1.53 5.22 20.47
N PRO A 222 2.31 6.26 20.85
CA PRO A 222 1.88 7.65 20.73
C PRO A 222 1.77 8.16 19.28
N HIS A 223 2.62 7.68 18.37
CA HIS A 223 2.66 8.17 16.99
C HIS A 223 1.66 7.47 16.06
N THR A 224 1.42 6.16 16.26
CA THR A 224 0.41 5.42 15.47
C THR A 224 -0.95 5.38 16.14
N TRP A 225 -1.03 5.80 17.40
CA TRP A 225 -2.21 5.70 18.25
C TRP A 225 -2.75 4.26 18.30
N SER A 226 -1.85 3.29 18.44
CA SER A 226 -2.22 1.88 18.59
C SER A 226 -2.31 1.53 20.07
N ILE A 227 -3.49 1.12 20.51
CA ILE A 227 -3.76 0.79 21.90
C ILE A 227 -3.21 -0.62 22.19
N VAL A 228 -2.44 -0.77 23.25
CA VAL A 228 -1.88 -2.06 23.69
C VAL A 228 -2.73 -2.66 24.79
N GLU A 229 -3.09 -1.85 25.77
CA GLU A 229 -3.91 -2.25 26.90
C GLU A 229 -4.84 -1.10 27.27
N ALA A 230 -6.01 -1.43 27.80
CA ALA A 230 -6.96 -0.49 28.38
C ALA A 230 -7.52 -1.06 29.67
N ARG A 231 -7.70 -0.21 30.67
CA ARG A 231 -8.28 -0.57 31.99
C ARG A 231 -9.22 0.53 32.43
N ILE A 232 -10.37 0.14 32.94
CA ILE A 232 -11.34 1.05 33.55
C ILE A 232 -10.90 1.28 35.00
N ASP A 233 -10.83 2.55 35.40
CA ASP A 233 -10.41 2.94 36.77
C ASP A 233 -11.54 2.79 37.81
#